data_43fe6aa063f87722c1a1ccc36d426a9a
#
_entry.id   43fe6aa063f87722c1a1ccc36d426a9a
#
_cell.length_a   1.000
_cell.length_b   1.000
_cell.length_c   1.000
_cell.angle_alpha   90.00
_cell.angle_beta   90.00
_cell.angle_gamma   90.00
#
_symmetry.space_group_name_H-M   'P 1'
#
loop_
_entity.id
_entity.type
_entity.pdbx_description
1 polymer ?
#
loop_
_entity_poly.entity_id
_entity_poly.type
_entity_poly.pdbx_seq_one_letter_code
_entity_poly.pdbx_strand_id
1 'polypeptide(L)'
;MPSNSPSIDMTPMVDLAFLLVTFFMLISQFRAEEAAVIDMPSSVSDLKIPDKDIMMILVDKEDKVFLNITDQETRIKVLEKMGEKFKVSFTDTQKKEFSNMSSFGMPIKQMPAYINASSSERKAMQEKSVGIPSDSVDCELCEWVYYGRINAPKFRVAIKGDQVSGYPKIRRVMDVLQDKKVNKFNLITNMETGPE
;
A
#
# COMPACT_ATOMS: atom_id res chain seq x y z
N MET A 1 37.80 32.52 -53.57
CA MET A 1 37.79 32.53 -52.09
C MET A 1 37.13 31.26 -51.66
N PRO A 2 37.79 30.37 -50.95
CA PRO A 2 37.13 29.17 -50.45
C PRO A 2 36.21 29.57 -49.28
N SER A 3 34.90 29.25 -49.36
CA SER A 3 33.95 29.43 -48.31
C SER A 3 34.09 28.25 -47.31
N ASN A 4 34.73 28.52 -46.16
CA ASN A 4 34.70 27.59 -45.04
C ASN A 4 33.28 27.58 -44.46
N SER A 5 32.53 26.54 -44.73
CA SER A 5 31.27 26.28 -44.01
C SER A 5 31.62 25.88 -42.56
N PRO A 6 31.03 26.48 -41.54
CA PRO A 6 31.27 26.10 -40.15
C PRO A 6 30.77 24.68 -39.94
N SER A 7 31.67 23.75 -39.60
CA SER A 7 31.27 22.40 -39.13
C SER A 7 30.86 22.52 -37.66
N ILE A 8 29.59 22.34 -37.39
CA ILE A 8 29.09 22.25 -36.01
C ILE A 8 29.47 20.88 -35.48
N ASP A 9 30.32 20.84 -34.46
CA ASP A 9 30.63 19.59 -33.75
C ASP A 9 29.39 19.15 -32.94
N MET A 10 28.79 18.02 -33.34
CA MET A 10 27.58 17.48 -32.72
C MET A 10 27.88 16.69 -31.44
N THR A 11 29.15 16.40 -31.14
CA THR A 11 29.56 15.58 -30.00
C THR A 11 29.08 16.15 -28.65
N PRO A 12 29.23 17.47 -28.37
CA PRO A 12 28.72 18.03 -27.11
C PRO A 12 27.19 18.00 -26.97
N MET A 13 26.47 18.08 -28.09
CA MET A 13 25.02 18.05 -28.08
C MET A 13 24.48 16.63 -27.75
N VAL A 14 25.16 15.60 -28.30
CA VAL A 14 24.81 14.19 -28.00
C VAL A 14 25.13 13.86 -26.56
N ASP A 15 26.24 14.35 -26.01
CA ASP A 15 26.61 14.13 -24.61
C ASP A 15 25.61 14.77 -23.65
N LEU A 16 25.19 16.02 -23.91
CA LEU A 16 24.14 16.68 -23.13
C LEU A 16 22.80 15.93 -23.18
N ALA A 17 22.40 15.43 -24.35
CA ALA A 17 21.19 14.66 -24.50
C ALA A 17 21.27 13.33 -23.72
N PHE A 18 22.44 12.66 -23.79
CA PHE A 18 22.65 11.40 -23.05
C PHE A 18 22.70 11.61 -21.54
N LEU A 19 23.36 12.67 -21.07
CA LEU A 19 23.35 13.05 -19.66
C LEU A 19 21.92 13.35 -19.16
N LEU A 20 21.13 14.07 -19.95
CA LEU A 20 19.74 14.36 -19.59
C LEU A 20 18.91 13.09 -19.47
N VAL A 21 19.04 12.16 -20.43
CA VAL A 21 18.31 10.87 -20.42
C VAL A 21 18.74 10.02 -19.22
N THR A 22 20.05 9.90 -18.97
CA THR A 22 20.55 9.14 -17.82
C THR A 22 20.12 9.75 -16.48
N PHE A 23 20.12 11.09 -16.38
CA PHE A 23 19.63 11.79 -15.22
C PHE A 23 18.13 11.50 -14.96
N PHE A 24 17.28 11.60 -15.98
CA PHE A 24 15.87 11.27 -15.84
C PHE A 24 15.64 9.80 -15.51
N MET A 25 16.44 8.87 -16.04
CA MET A 25 16.37 7.45 -15.67
C MET A 25 16.72 7.24 -14.19
N LEU A 26 17.75 7.92 -13.67
CA LEU A 26 18.17 7.78 -12.27
C LEU A 26 17.19 8.40 -11.28
N ILE A 27 16.52 9.51 -11.62
CA ILE A 27 15.53 10.14 -10.75
C ILE A 27 14.13 9.56 -10.92
N SER A 28 13.89 8.75 -11.97
CA SER A 28 12.63 8.04 -12.18
C SER A 28 12.50 6.93 -11.12
N GLN A 29 11.98 7.27 -9.96
CA GLN A 29 11.66 6.29 -8.95
C GLN A 29 10.41 5.51 -9.40
N PHE A 30 10.54 4.20 -9.51
CA PHE A 30 9.39 3.33 -9.70
C PHE A 30 8.51 3.42 -8.46
N ARG A 31 7.37 4.11 -8.59
CA ARG A 31 6.38 4.14 -7.54
C ARG A 31 5.74 2.77 -7.45
N ALA A 32 5.79 2.14 -6.26
CA ALA A 32 5.06 0.90 -6.02
C ALA A 32 3.56 1.13 -6.28
N GLU A 33 2.93 0.21 -6.98
CA GLU A 33 1.51 0.29 -7.32
C GLU A 33 0.66 0.21 -6.05
N GLU A 34 -0.08 1.27 -5.75
CA GLU A 34 -1.04 1.25 -4.64
C GLU A 34 -2.31 0.51 -5.07
N ALA A 35 -2.79 -0.39 -4.21
CA ALA A 35 -3.98 -1.20 -4.45
C ALA A 35 -5.27 -0.36 -4.54
N ALA A 36 -5.30 0.81 -3.90
CA ALA A 36 -6.42 1.73 -3.97
C ALA A 36 -5.95 3.19 -3.95
N VAL A 37 -6.58 4.04 -4.76
CA VAL A 37 -6.44 5.49 -4.68
C VAL A 37 -7.53 5.99 -3.72
N ILE A 38 -7.12 6.55 -2.58
CA ILE A 38 -8.03 7.02 -1.54
C ILE A 38 -7.92 8.54 -1.42
N ASP A 39 -9.04 9.23 -1.63
CA ASP A 39 -9.17 10.65 -1.31
C ASP A 39 -9.44 10.78 0.19
N MET A 40 -8.52 11.39 0.92
CA MET A 40 -8.61 11.49 2.39
C MET A 40 -9.61 12.56 2.82
N PRO A 41 -10.41 12.31 3.87
CA PRO A 41 -11.23 13.34 4.47
C PRO A 41 -10.36 14.43 5.10
N SER A 42 -10.83 15.68 5.06
CA SER A 42 -10.12 16.82 5.64
C SER A 42 -10.18 16.81 7.18
N SER A 43 -9.11 17.28 7.81
CA SER A 43 -9.01 17.43 9.27
C SER A 43 -8.04 18.55 9.65
N VAL A 44 -8.24 19.14 10.80
CA VAL A 44 -7.42 20.25 11.35
C VAL A 44 -6.21 19.74 12.16
N SER A 45 -5.89 18.46 12.12
CA SER A 45 -4.86 17.84 12.97
C SER A 45 -3.51 17.66 12.26
N ASP A 46 -2.46 18.26 12.80
CA ASP A 46 -1.08 18.30 12.31
C ASP A 46 -0.23 17.10 12.79
N LEU A 47 -0.84 15.95 12.99
CA LEU A 47 -0.13 14.74 13.41
C LEU A 47 0.71 14.16 12.26
N LYS A 48 2.02 14.48 12.25
CA LYS A 48 2.99 13.82 11.37
C LYS A 48 3.06 12.33 11.72
N ILE A 49 2.60 11.51 10.79
CA ILE A 49 2.69 10.05 10.91
C ILE A 49 4.11 9.66 10.51
N PRO A 50 4.85 8.91 11.32
CA PRO A 50 6.17 8.45 10.93
C PRO A 50 6.06 7.52 9.71
N ASP A 51 6.97 7.67 8.74
CA ASP A 51 6.99 6.89 7.50
C ASP A 51 7.45 5.43 7.68
N LYS A 52 7.86 5.07 8.90
CA LYS A 52 8.40 3.74 9.22
C LYS A 52 7.58 3.09 10.34
N ASP A 53 7.57 1.77 10.34
CA ASP A 53 6.94 0.94 11.37
C ASP A 53 5.42 1.16 11.49
N ILE A 54 4.74 1.27 10.35
CA ILE A 54 3.29 1.46 10.28
C ILE A 54 2.62 0.28 9.59
N MET A 55 1.50 -0.13 10.16
CA MET A 55 0.51 -0.96 9.53
C MET A 55 -0.71 -0.09 9.22
N MET A 56 -0.96 0.15 7.94
CA MET A 56 -2.01 1.05 7.49
C MET A 56 -3.19 0.24 6.95
N ILE A 57 -4.36 0.47 7.51
CA ILE A 57 -5.63 -0.06 7.04
C ILE A 57 -6.29 1.02 6.19
N LEU A 58 -6.59 0.68 4.95
CA LEU A 58 -7.18 1.59 3.98
C LEU A 58 -8.63 1.15 3.75
N VAL A 59 -9.56 2.09 3.80
CA VAL A 59 -10.98 1.85 3.49
C VAL A 59 -11.35 2.71 2.28
N ASP A 60 -11.72 2.04 1.19
CA ASP A 60 -12.07 2.65 -0.09
C ASP A 60 -13.55 3.13 -0.12
N LYS A 61 -13.92 3.90 -1.16
CA LYS A 61 -15.27 4.40 -1.46
C LYS A 61 -16.33 3.30 -1.50
N GLU A 62 -15.95 2.11 -1.94
CA GLU A 62 -16.81 0.92 -2.01
C GLU A 62 -16.81 0.10 -0.72
N ASP A 63 -16.34 0.66 0.38
CA ASP A 63 -16.21 -0.02 1.68
C ASP A 63 -15.27 -1.25 1.66
N LYS A 64 -14.39 -1.36 0.67
CA LYS A 64 -13.37 -2.39 0.59
C LYS A 64 -12.21 -2.06 1.51
N VAL A 65 -11.71 -3.07 2.21
CA VAL A 65 -10.60 -2.91 3.14
C VAL A 65 -9.32 -3.44 2.52
N PHE A 66 -8.27 -2.61 2.55
CA PHE A 66 -6.91 -2.94 2.13
C PHE A 66 -5.95 -2.79 3.29
N LEU A 67 -4.84 -3.50 3.23
CA LEU A 67 -3.79 -3.45 4.23
C LEU A 67 -2.45 -3.13 3.58
N ASN A 68 -1.69 -2.25 4.23
CA ASN A 68 -0.30 -1.96 3.92
C ASN A 68 0.54 -2.22 5.17
N ILE A 69 1.61 -2.98 5.04
CA ILE A 69 2.62 -3.19 6.08
C ILE A 69 3.93 -2.63 5.53
N THR A 70 4.50 -1.61 6.15
CA THR A 70 5.65 -0.88 5.60
C THR A 70 6.90 -1.75 5.51
N ASP A 71 7.15 -2.60 6.52
CA ASP A 71 8.33 -3.44 6.57
C ASP A 71 8.18 -4.75 5.78
N GLN A 72 9.09 -4.98 4.83
CA GLN A 72 9.07 -6.15 3.94
C GLN A 72 9.28 -7.48 4.69
N GLU A 73 10.16 -7.51 5.68
CA GLU A 73 10.42 -8.73 6.45
C GLU A 73 9.21 -9.12 7.30
N THR A 74 8.61 -8.13 7.96
CA THR A 74 7.37 -8.35 8.73
C THR A 74 6.25 -8.82 7.82
N ARG A 75 6.15 -8.26 6.61
CA ARG A 75 5.14 -8.65 5.61
C ARG A 75 5.24 -10.13 5.25
N ILE A 76 6.46 -10.63 5.02
CA ILE A 76 6.69 -12.06 4.72
C ILE A 76 6.30 -12.92 5.92
N LYS A 77 6.75 -12.58 7.12
CA LYS A 77 6.46 -13.34 8.35
C LYS A 77 4.96 -13.41 8.64
N VAL A 78 4.26 -12.31 8.41
CA VAL A 78 2.80 -12.25 8.59
C VAL A 78 2.09 -13.10 7.54
N LEU A 79 2.53 -13.06 6.28
CA LEU A 79 1.98 -13.90 5.21
C LEU A 79 2.14 -15.39 5.52
N GLU A 80 3.30 -15.81 6.04
CA GLU A 80 3.56 -17.19 6.45
C GLU A 80 2.60 -17.64 7.55
N LYS A 81 2.44 -16.82 8.60
CA LYS A 81 1.52 -17.12 9.71
C LYS A 81 0.06 -17.19 9.26
N MET A 82 -0.33 -16.30 8.36
CA MET A 82 -1.65 -16.36 7.75
C MET A 82 -1.82 -17.63 6.90
N GLY A 83 -0.79 -18.00 6.12
CA GLY A 83 -0.79 -19.23 5.34
C GLY A 83 -0.93 -20.48 6.22
N GLU A 84 -0.18 -20.58 7.32
CA GLU A 84 -0.30 -21.65 8.31
C GLU A 84 -1.72 -21.77 8.87
N LYS A 85 -2.31 -20.63 9.27
CA LYS A 85 -3.64 -20.60 9.88
C LYS A 85 -4.74 -21.00 8.91
N PHE A 86 -4.70 -20.48 7.70
CA PHE A 86 -5.75 -20.71 6.69
C PHE A 86 -5.43 -21.89 5.75
N LYS A 87 -4.34 -22.61 6.01
CA LYS A 87 -3.87 -23.78 5.23
C LYS A 87 -3.63 -23.43 3.75
N VAL A 88 -3.06 -22.25 3.50
CA VAL A 88 -2.64 -21.77 2.19
C VAL A 88 -1.11 -21.77 2.15
N SER A 89 -0.52 -22.48 1.20
CA SER A 89 0.94 -22.51 1.02
C SER A 89 1.38 -21.46 0.02
N PHE A 90 2.49 -20.77 0.33
CA PHE A 90 3.10 -19.78 -0.54
C PHE A 90 4.51 -20.23 -0.93
N THR A 91 4.85 -20.12 -2.22
CA THR A 91 6.21 -20.36 -2.70
C THR A 91 7.13 -19.18 -2.32
N ASP A 92 8.45 -19.42 -2.30
CA ASP A 92 9.41 -18.36 -1.97
C ASP A 92 9.37 -17.21 -3.00
N THR A 93 9.08 -17.51 -4.26
CA THR A 93 8.86 -16.51 -5.29
C THR A 93 7.66 -15.62 -4.95
N GLN A 94 6.54 -16.24 -4.55
CA GLN A 94 5.33 -15.50 -4.14
C GLN A 94 5.56 -14.62 -2.90
N LYS A 95 6.32 -15.11 -1.91
CA LYS A 95 6.68 -14.34 -0.72
C LYS A 95 7.50 -13.10 -1.10
N LYS A 96 8.46 -13.25 -2.01
CA LYS A 96 9.28 -12.15 -2.52
C LYS A 96 8.45 -11.15 -3.30
N GLU A 97 7.57 -11.59 -4.18
CA GLU A 97 6.64 -10.69 -4.90
C GLU A 97 5.71 -9.95 -3.94
N PHE A 98 5.13 -10.65 -2.97
CA PHE A 98 4.28 -10.05 -1.95
C PHE A 98 5.02 -9.00 -1.12
N SER A 99 6.30 -9.20 -0.82
CA SER A 99 7.10 -8.23 -0.07
C SER A 99 7.30 -6.91 -0.83
N ASN A 100 7.24 -6.93 -2.15
CA ASN A 100 7.40 -5.74 -3.00
C ASN A 100 6.07 -4.99 -3.23
N MET A 101 4.92 -5.60 -2.89
CA MET A 101 3.62 -4.92 -3.03
C MET A 101 3.49 -3.80 -2.02
N SER A 102 2.90 -2.66 -2.39
CA SER A 102 2.66 -1.56 -1.46
C SER A 102 1.46 -1.83 -0.55
N SER A 103 0.36 -2.31 -1.10
CA SER A 103 -0.86 -2.64 -0.38
C SER A 103 -1.59 -3.82 -1.04
N PHE A 104 -2.44 -4.48 -0.30
CA PHE A 104 -3.23 -5.60 -0.80
C PHE A 104 -4.62 -5.60 -0.16
N GLY A 105 -5.61 -6.09 -0.90
CA GLY A 105 -7.01 -6.12 -0.47
C GLY A 105 -7.73 -7.35 -1.01
N MET A 106 -7.17 -8.53 -0.76
CA MET A 106 -7.74 -9.80 -1.23
C MET A 106 -7.93 -10.78 -0.07
N PRO A 107 -8.98 -11.62 -0.09
CA PRO A 107 -9.09 -12.74 0.82
C PRO A 107 -7.88 -13.68 0.71
N ILE A 108 -7.41 -14.24 1.84
CA ILE A 108 -6.19 -15.07 1.89
C ILE A 108 -6.22 -16.26 0.92
N LYS A 109 -7.38 -16.83 0.68
CA LYS A 109 -7.55 -17.96 -0.26
C LYS A 109 -7.27 -17.58 -1.71
N GLN A 110 -7.50 -16.32 -2.08
CA GLN A 110 -7.27 -15.80 -3.43
C GLN A 110 -5.88 -15.18 -3.58
N MET A 111 -5.15 -14.98 -2.47
CA MET A 111 -3.84 -14.35 -2.46
C MET A 111 -2.80 -15.01 -3.37
N PRO A 112 -2.66 -16.36 -3.47
CA PRO A 112 -1.70 -16.98 -4.38
C PRO A 112 -1.95 -16.63 -5.86
N ALA A 113 -3.21 -16.61 -6.30
CA ALA A 113 -3.58 -16.21 -7.66
C ALA A 113 -3.31 -14.72 -7.90
N TYR A 114 -3.62 -13.87 -6.93
CA TYR A 114 -3.39 -12.43 -6.97
C TYR A 114 -1.90 -12.08 -7.07
N ILE A 115 -1.04 -12.75 -6.31
CA ILE A 115 0.41 -12.52 -6.34
C ILE A 115 1.00 -12.89 -7.70
N ASN A 116 0.54 -13.98 -8.31
CA ASN A 116 1.04 -14.46 -9.61
C ASN A 116 0.49 -13.65 -10.80
N ALA A 117 -0.56 -12.86 -10.60
CA ALA A 117 -1.19 -12.08 -11.65
C ALA A 117 -0.32 -10.89 -12.09
N SER A 118 -0.44 -10.50 -13.35
CA SER A 118 0.15 -9.27 -13.87
C SER A 118 -0.50 -8.03 -13.24
N SER A 119 0.14 -6.88 -13.34
CA SER A 119 -0.36 -5.61 -12.79
C SER A 119 -1.78 -5.26 -13.26
N SER A 120 -2.07 -5.44 -14.54
CA SER A 120 -3.41 -5.21 -15.12
C SER A 120 -4.45 -6.21 -14.60
N GLU A 121 -4.08 -7.47 -14.46
CA GLU A 121 -4.97 -8.50 -13.91
C GLU A 121 -5.23 -8.29 -12.42
N ARG A 122 -4.23 -7.85 -11.65
CA ARG A 122 -4.38 -7.49 -10.24
C ARG A 122 -5.44 -6.39 -10.06
N LYS A 123 -5.41 -5.34 -10.89
CA LYS A 123 -6.43 -4.27 -10.86
C LYS A 123 -7.83 -4.82 -11.12
N ALA A 124 -7.99 -5.62 -12.17
CA ALA A 124 -9.26 -6.25 -12.49
C ALA A 124 -9.77 -7.21 -11.39
N MET A 125 -8.86 -7.91 -10.72
CA MET A 125 -9.19 -8.76 -9.57
C MET A 125 -9.61 -7.92 -8.35
N GLN A 126 -8.95 -6.80 -8.10
CA GLN A 126 -9.27 -5.88 -6.99
C GLN A 126 -10.63 -5.22 -7.18
N GLU A 127 -10.97 -4.78 -8.39
CA GLU A 127 -12.29 -4.20 -8.70
C GLU A 127 -13.42 -5.19 -8.38
N LYS A 128 -13.21 -6.47 -8.67
CA LYS A 128 -14.18 -7.55 -8.40
C LYS A 128 -14.14 -8.09 -6.97
N SER A 129 -13.07 -7.79 -6.22
CA SER A 129 -12.88 -8.27 -4.85
C SER A 129 -13.78 -7.51 -3.87
N VAL A 130 -14.13 -8.18 -2.78
CA VAL A 130 -14.80 -7.57 -1.62
C VAL A 130 -13.81 -6.91 -0.63
N GLY A 131 -12.52 -6.88 -0.96
CA GLY A 131 -11.48 -6.47 -0.03
C GLY A 131 -11.10 -7.57 0.97
N ILE A 132 -10.35 -7.22 2.00
CA ILE A 132 -10.06 -8.14 3.11
C ILE A 132 -11.31 -8.29 3.97
N PRO A 133 -11.79 -9.53 4.23
CA PRO A 133 -12.93 -9.76 5.11
C PRO A 133 -12.67 -9.17 6.51
N SER A 134 -13.57 -8.30 6.95
CA SER A 134 -13.50 -7.60 8.24
C SER A 134 -14.74 -7.84 9.10
N ASP A 135 -15.52 -8.87 8.80
CA ASP A 135 -16.71 -9.21 9.56
C ASP A 135 -16.34 -9.94 10.86
N SER A 136 -17.20 -9.80 11.88
CA SER A 136 -16.93 -10.29 13.22
C SER A 136 -16.78 -11.81 13.33
N VAL A 137 -17.34 -12.58 12.39
CA VAL A 137 -17.31 -14.05 12.41
C VAL A 137 -16.03 -14.60 11.74
N ASP A 138 -15.66 -14.07 10.58
CA ASP A 138 -14.46 -14.49 9.81
C ASP A 138 -13.55 -13.27 9.56
N CYS A 139 -13.05 -12.70 10.64
CA CYS A 139 -12.23 -11.48 10.56
C CYS A 139 -10.80 -11.80 10.11
N GLU A 140 -10.58 -11.93 8.79
CA GLU A 140 -9.21 -12.05 8.27
C GLU A 140 -8.37 -10.82 8.61
N LEU A 141 -8.95 -9.62 8.56
CA LEU A 141 -8.28 -8.37 8.94
C LEU A 141 -7.73 -8.43 10.37
N CYS A 142 -8.53 -8.98 11.30
CA CYS A 142 -8.10 -9.14 12.69
C CYS A 142 -6.86 -10.00 12.83
N GLU A 143 -6.78 -11.06 12.04
CA GLU A 143 -5.66 -11.98 12.08
C GLU A 143 -4.41 -11.35 11.44
N TRP A 144 -4.57 -10.62 10.34
CA TRP A 144 -3.49 -9.85 9.75
C TRP A 144 -2.89 -8.86 10.75
N VAL A 145 -3.73 -8.10 11.44
CA VAL A 145 -3.28 -7.12 12.45
C VAL A 145 -2.68 -7.82 13.67
N TYR A 146 -3.25 -8.92 14.13
CA TYR A 146 -2.75 -9.70 15.25
C TYR A 146 -1.34 -10.23 14.98
N TYR A 147 -1.14 -10.92 13.84
CA TYR A 147 0.19 -11.43 13.49
C TYR A 147 1.18 -10.31 13.17
N GLY A 148 0.73 -9.22 12.58
CA GLY A 148 1.57 -8.04 12.38
C GLY A 148 2.12 -7.49 13.68
N ARG A 149 1.31 -7.37 14.71
CA ARG A 149 1.73 -6.88 16.03
C ARG A 149 2.63 -7.86 16.79
N ILE A 150 2.40 -9.16 16.64
CA ILE A 150 3.29 -10.17 17.26
C ILE A 150 4.69 -10.08 16.64
N ASN A 151 4.78 -10.00 15.31
CA ASN A 151 6.07 -9.95 14.62
C ASN A 151 6.76 -8.58 14.72
N ALA A 152 5.99 -7.50 14.89
CA ALA A 152 6.50 -6.15 15.01
C ALA A 152 5.74 -5.35 16.09
N PRO A 153 6.06 -5.53 17.39
CA PRO A 153 5.35 -4.88 18.51
C PRO A 153 5.45 -3.35 18.50
N LYS A 154 6.45 -2.80 17.81
CA LYS A 154 6.66 -1.34 17.67
C LYS A 154 5.74 -0.71 16.64
N PHE A 155 5.11 -1.49 15.78
CA PHE A 155 4.25 -0.99 14.72
C PHE A 155 3.03 -0.27 15.29
N ARG A 156 2.78 0.88 14.70
CA ARG A 156 1.56 1.65 14.94
C ARG A 156 0.52 1.25 13.90
N VAL A 157 -0.71 1.04 14.34
CA VAL A 157 -1.83 0.82 13.43
C VAL A 157 -2.41 2.17 13.06
N ALA A 158 -2.58 2.42 11.77
CA ALA A 158 -3.21 3.62 11.25
C ALA A 158 -4.38 3.23 10.36
N ILE A 159 -5.48 3.96 10.44
CA ILE A 159 -6.67 3.78 9.59
C ILE A 159 -6.75 5.00 8.68
N LYS A 160 -6.78 4.77 7.38
CA LYS A 160 -6.99 5.77 6.34
C LYS A 160 -8.31 5.46 5.64
N GLY A 161 -9.30 6.31 5.80
CA GLY A 161 -10.59 6.21 5.12
C GLY A 161 -10.68 7.20 3.98
N ASP A 162 -11.42 6.85 2.92
CA ASP A 162 -11.82 7.78 1.88
C ASP A 162 -12.86 8.77 2.45
N GLN A 163 -12.88 10.00 1.94
CA GLN A 163 -13.82 11.04 2.36
C GLN A 163 -15.29 10.62 2.14
N VAL A 164 -15.53 9.81 1.13
CA VAL A 164 -16.87 9.33 0.75
C VAL A 164 -17.19 7.98 1.41
N SER A 165 -16.16 7.26 1.93
CA SER A 165 -16.39 5.99 2.62
C SER A 165 -17.28 6.21 3.84
N GLY A 166 -18.30 5.38 3.97
CA GLY A 166 -19.27 5.52 5.05
C GLY A 166 -18.61 5.37 6.43
N TYR A 167 -18.73 6.39 7.29
CA TYR A 167 -18.34 6.31 8.71
C TYR A 167 -18.71 4.99 9.39
N PRO A 168 -19.87 4.34 9.07
CA PRO A 168 -20.21 3.03 9.62
C PRO A 168 -19.19 1.92 9.36
N LYS A 169 -18.52 1.92 8.20
CA LYS A 169 -17.49 0.89 7.88
C LYS A 169 -16.20 1.15 8.65
N ILE A 170 -15.76 2.40 8.69
CA ILE A 170 -14.58 2.80 9.48
C ILE A 170 -14.81 2.46 10.96
N ARG A 171 -15.99 2.75 11.48
CA ARG A 171 -16.37 2.42 12.85
C ARG A 171 -16.34 0.90 13.08
N ARG A 172 -16.88 0.11 12.15
CA ARG A 172 -16.82 -1.36 12.23
C ARG A 172 -15.39 -1.88 12.28
N VAL A 173 -14.49 -1.33 11.44
CA VAL A 173 -13.07 -1.67 11.47
C VAL A 173 -12.46 -1.31 12.84
N MET A 174 -12.80 -0.16 13.40
CA MET A 174 -12.35 0.23 14.74
C MET A 174 -12.87 -0.71 15.83
N ASP A 175 -14.16 -1.04 15.82
CA ASP A 175 -14.78 -1.96 16.78
C ASP A 175 -14.10 -3.34 16.76
N VAL A 176 -13.88 -3.88 15.56
CA VAL A 176 -13.17 -5.14 15.32
C VAL A 176 -11.73 -5.12 15.86
N LEU A 177 -11.00 -4.00 15.68
CA LEU A 177 -9.65 -3.83 16.22
C LEU A 177 -9.67 -3.77 17.75
N GLN A 178 -10.65 -3.08 18.34
CA GLN A 178 -10.79 -2.98 19.79
C GLN A 178 -11.10 -4.32 20.43
N ASP A 179 -11.96 -5.14 19.84
CA ASP A 179 -12.27 -6.50 20.27
C ASP A 179 -11.00 -7.39 20.36
N LYS A 180 -10.04 -7.16 19.46
CA LYS A 180 -8.72 -7.82 19.47
C LYS A 180 -7.68 -7.11 20.33
N LYS A 181 -8.08 -6.21 21.21
CA LYS A 181 -7.22 -5.42 22.12
C LYS A 181 -6.22 -4.52 21.40
N VAL A 182 -6.54 -4.10 20.18
CA VAL A 182 -5.81 -3.08 19.43
C VAL A 182 -6.42 -1.71 19.73
N ASN A 183 -6.10 -1.15 20.90
CA ASN A 183 -6.71 0.08 21.39
C ASN A 183 -5.92 1.35 20.98
N LYS A 184 -4.76 1.19 20.35
CA LYS A 184 -3.93 2.31 19.90
C LYS A 184 -3.85 2.29 18.39
N PHE A 185 -4.62 3.12 17.73
CA PHE A 185 -4.57 3.37 16.30
C PHE A 185 -4.70 4.88 16.03
N ASN A 186 -4.15 5.32 14.92
CA ASN A 186 -4.25 6.70 14.45
C ASN A 186 -5.23 6.75 13.27
N LEU A 187 -6.17 7.68 13.30
CA LEU A 187 -6.99 7.98 12.12
C LEU A 187 -6.26 9.04 11.28
N ILE A 188 -6.05 8.74 10.00
CA ILE A 188 -5.38 9.63 9.06
C ILE A 188 -6.44 10.37 8.26
N THR A 189 -6.39 11.69 8.31
CA THR A 189 -7.27 12.60 7.57
C THR A 189 -6.43 13.68 6.89
N ASN A 190 -6.91 14.28 5.81
CA ASN A 190 -6.29 15.46 5.22
C ASN A 190 -6.51 16.69 6.13
N MET A 191 -5.56 17.63 6.11
CA MET A 191 -5.77 18.94 6.76
C MET A 191 -6.79 19.75 5.98
N GLU A 192 -7.75 20.36 6.68
CA GLU A 192 -8.45 21.51 6.15
C GLU A 192 -7.55 22.75 6.26
N THR A 193 -7.31 23.42 5.15
CA THR A 193 -6.88 24.83 5.22
C THR A 193 -8.03 25.60 5.85
N GLY A 194 -7.83 26.07 7.08
CA GLY A 194 -8.81 26.90 7.76
C GLY A 194 -9.20 28.10 6.87
N PRO A 195 -10.40 28.61 6.98
CA PRO A 195 -10.79 29.84 6.28
C PRO A 195 -9.85 30.97 6.70
N GLU A 196 -9.24 31.65 5.68
CA GLU A 196 -8.52 32.91 5.87
C GLU A 196 -9.44 33.98 6.43
#